data_f77e29f63632adc5948215a003dd5dcf
#
_entry.id   f77e29f63632adc5948215a003dd5dcf
#
_cell.length_a   1.000
_cell.length_b   1.000
_cell.length_c   1.000
_cell.angle_alpha   90.00
_cell.angle_beta   90.00
_cell.angle_gamma   90.00
#
_symmetry.space_group_name_H-M   'P 1'
#
loop_
_entity.id
_entity.type
_entity.pdbx_description
1 polymer ?
#
loop_
_entity_poly.entity_id
_entity_poly.type
_entity_poly.pdbx_seq_one_letter_code
_entity_poly.pdbx_strand_id
1 'polypeptide(L)'
;MKAVQIVELSGPRNALQVVDVGEPEASHPATPGSGVLVEVHAAGVSFPEVLQTRGQYQVKPDVPFTPGSEVGGVVRSVPEGAAVKAGDRVAAFCMLGGWAEVAVAPAFFSFKLPDELDFAQGAGLVLNYHTAYFALKVRGRLAEGETVLVHGAAGGVGTATLQIARGLGARTIAVVSSDEKERVAREAGADEVVRSDGAWKDQAREISGGGVDVVVDPVGGDRFTDSLRSLREGGRVIVVGFTGGSIPEVRVNRLLLGNTEVIGAGWGAYVLSKPGLNVEIGAAVDRLIEAGFVRPIVGARFPLEQASDALELIDSRGATGKVVLDVTQ
;
A
#
# COMPACT_ATOMS: atom_id res chain seq x y z
N MET A 1 0.45 -6.87 -27.13
CA MET A 1 0.84 -7.34 -25.80
C MET A 1 -0.38 -7.78 -25.02
N LYS A 2 -0.22 -8.78 -24.15
CA LYS A 2 -1.29 -9.23 -23.25
C LYS A 2 -1.53 -8.22 -22.12
N ALA A 3 -2.80 -7.98 -21.79
CA ALA A 3 -3.22 -7.13 -20.66
C ALA A 3 -4.53 -7.65 -20.07
N VAL A 4 -4.82 -7.25 -18.82
CA VAL A 4 -6.14 -7.42 -18.20
C VAL A 4 -6.83 -6.06 -18.17
N GLN A 5 -8.06 -6.00 -18.66
CA GLN A 5 -8.86 -4.77 -18.66
C GLN A 5 -10.12 -4.92 -17.81
N ILE A 6 -10.50 -3.81 -17.15
CA ILE A 6 -11.85 -3.63 -16.63
C ILE A 6 -12.70 -3.18 -17.81
N VAL A 7 -13.65 -4.03 -18.21
CA VAL A 7 -14.52 -3.80 -19.38
C VAL A 7 -15.93 -3.37 -18.99
N GLU A 8 -16.32 -3.63 -17.74
CA GLU A 8 -17.60 -3.18 -17.16
C GLU A 8 -17.46 -2.99 -15.63
N LEU A 9 -18.39 -2.28 -15.01
CA LEU A 9 -18.34 -1.98 -13.58
C LEU A 9 -19.20 -2.93 -12.74
N SER A 10 -18.97 -4.24 -12.88
CA SER A 10 -19.77 -5.33 -12.31
C SER A 10 -19.12 -6.06 -11.11
N GLY A 11 -18.01 -5.52 -10.60
CA GLY A 11 -17.26 -6.06 -9.47
C GLY A 11 -16.18 -7.06 -9.86
N PRO A 12 -15.35 -7.51 -8.91
CA PRO A 12 -14.12 -8.27 -9.17
C PRO A 12 -14.28 -9.52 -10.05
N ARG A 13 -15.40 -10.23 -9.88
CA ARG A 13 -15.65 -11.51 -10.56
C ARG A 13 -15.89 -11.38 -12.06
N ASN A 14 -16.60 -10.34 -12.48
CA ASN A 14 -17.14 -10.24 -13.84
C ASN A 14 -16.55 -9.09 -14.66
N ALA A 15 -15.92 -8.10 -13.99
CA ALA A 15 -15.46 -6.87 -14.62
C ALA A 15 -14.26 -7.04 -15.54
N LEU A 16 -13.49 -8.13 -15.39
CA LEU A 16 -12.18 -8.29 -15.99
C LEU A 16 -12.18 -9.18 -17.24
N GLN A 17 -11.40 -8.78 -18.23
CA GLN A 17 -11.09 -9.60 -19.41
C GLN A 17 -9.61 -9.54 -19.74
N VAL A 18 -9.05 -10.68 -20.14
CA VAL A 18 -7.71 -10.76 -20.75
C VAL A 18 -7.84 -10.38 -22.21
N VAL A 19 -7.05 -9.45 -22.67
CA VAL A 19 -7.11 -8.88 -24.01
C VAL A 19 -5.71 -8.71 -24.60
N ASP A 20 -5.65 -8.65 -25.93
CA ASP A 20 -4.46 -8.18 -26.66
C ASP A 20 -4.62 -6.70 -27.01
N VAL A 21 -3.67 -5.89 -26.56
CA VAL A 21 -3.64 -4.43 -26.81
C VAL A 21 -2.30 -4.01 -27.42
N GLY A 22 -2.25 -2.82 -28.02
CA GLY A 22 -0.99 -2.20 -28.44
C GLY A 22 -0.08 -1.92 -27.24
N GLU A 23 1.24 -1.87 -27.47
CA GLU A 23 2.16 -1.39 -26.43
C GLU A 23 1.93 0.12 -26.16
N PRO A 24 2.08 0.57 -24.90
CA PRO A 24 1.91 1.98 -24.60
C PRO A 24 3.09 2.81 -25.14
N GLU A 25 2.83 4.06 -25.49
CA GLU A 25 3.88 5.02 -25.76
C GLU A 25 4.63 5.37 -24.47
N ALA A 26 5.89 5.84 -24.59
CA ALA A 26 6.70 6.30 -23.44
C ALA A 26 6.22 7.69 -22.92
N SER A 27 4.93 7.81 -22.71
CA SER A 27 4.24 9.05 -22.29
C SER A 27 3.22 8.70 -21.20
N HIS A 28 3.46 9.20 -19.99
CA HIS A 28 2.53 8.95 -18.88
C HIS A 28 1.57 10.13 -18.70
N PRO A 29 0.27 9.94 -18.39
CA PRO A 29 -0.71 11.02 -18.21
C PRO A 29 -0.30 12.09 -17.17
N ALA A 30 0.42 11.69 -16.10
CA ALA A 30 0.95 12.63 -15.11
C ALA A 30 2.22 13.38 -15.57
N THR A 31 2.88 12.92 -16.64
CA THR A 31 4.10 13.50 -17.23
C THR A 31 4.02 13.40 -18.75
N PRO A 32 3.14 14.18 -19.42
CA PRO A 32 2.93 14.08 -20.87
C PRO A 32 4.24 14.21 -21.66
N GLY A 33 4.44 13.32 -22.62
CA GLY A 33 5.67 13.24 -23.42
C GLY A 33 6.86 12.62 -22.68
N SER A 34 6.68 12.15 -21.44
CA SER A 34 7.75 11.59 -20.62
C SER A 34 7.23 10.41 -19.78
N GLY A 35 7.90 9.28 -19.83
CA GLY A 35 7.59 8.09 -19.05
C GLY A 35 8.70 7.04 -19.12
N VAL A 36 8.83 6.28 -18.05
CA VAL A 36 9.68 5.09 -17.99
C VAL A 36 8.87 3.91 -18.49
N LEU A 37 9.28 3.29 -19.58
CA LEU A 37 8.70 2.04 -20.08
C LEU A 37 9.30 0.86 -19.32
N VAL A 38 8.45 0.06 -18.73
CA VAL A 38 8.85 -1.10 -17.92
C VAL A 38 8.27 -2.37 -18.54
N GLU A 39 9.14 -3.35 -18.81
CA GLU A 39 8.75 -4.74 -19.05
C GLU A 39 8.33 -5.34 -17.71
N VAL A 40 7.06 -5.70 -17.59
CA VAL A 40 6.47 -6.10 -16.31
C VAL A 40 6.70 -7.59 -16.07
N HIS A 41 7.34 -7.91 -14.96
CA HIS A 41 7.50 -9.29 -14.48
C HIS A 41 6.45 -9.63 -13.42
N ALA A 42 6.13 -8.70 -12.54
CA ALA A 42 5.08 -8.84 -11.54
C ALA A 42 4.29 -7.54 -11.39
N ALA A 43 2.99 -7.64 -11.18
CA ALA A 43 2.10 -6.51 -10.95
C ALA A 43 1.38 -6.65 -9.60
N GLY A 44 1.29 -5.55 -8.85
CA GLY A 44 0.62 -5.52 -7.57
C GLY A 44 -0.89 -5.51 -7.70
N VAL A 45 -1.58 -6.19 -6.78
CA VAL A 45 -3.03 -6.15 -6.61
C VAL A 45 -3.36 -5.53 -5.26
N SER A 46 -4.27 -4.56 -5.24
CA SER A 46 -4.60 -3.77 -4.06
C SER A 46 -6.10 -3.47 -3.98
N PHE A 47 -6.56 -2.94 -2.87
CA PHE A 47 -7.97 -2.60 -2.68
C PHE A 47 -8.52 -1.51 -3.62
N PRO A 48 -7.73 -0.52 -4.08
CA PRO A 48 -8.15 0.40 -5.13
C PRO A 48 -8.71 -0.30 -6.38
N GLU A 49 -8.08 -1.36 -6.86
CA GLU A 49 -8.54 -2.08 -8.05
C GLU A 49 -9.89 -2.79 -7.80
N VAL A 50 -10.16 -3.27 -6.57
CA VAL A 50 -11.50 -3.76 -6.18
C VAL A 50 -12.54 -2.66 -6.34
N LEU A 51 -12.25 -1.45 -5.85
CA LEU A 51 -13.15 -0.30 -5.96
C LEU A 51 -13.30 0.18 -7.42
N GLN A 52 -12.25 0.10 -8.22
CA GLN A 52 -12.30 0.43 -9.66
C GLN A 52 -13.25 -0.49 -10.42
N THR A 53 -13.28 -1.81 -10.13
CA THR A 53 -14.24 -2.73 -10.74
C THR A 53 -15.70 -2.41 -10.43
N ARG A 54 -15.97 -1.57 -9.44
CA ARG A 54 -17.29 -1.09 -9.01
C ARG A 54 -17.58 0.37 -9.35
N GLY A 55 -16.61 1.09 -9.97
CA GLY A 55 -16.70 2.52 -10.21
C GLY A 55 -16.73 3.37 -8.92
N GLN A 56 -16.20 2.84 -7.81
CA GLN A 56 -16.25 3.45 -6.48
C GLN A 56 -14.91 4.09 -6.04
N TYR A 57 -13.87 4.02 -6.89
CA TYR A 57 -12.61 4.66 -6.58
C TYR A 57 -12.61 6.13 -7.01
N GLN A 58 -11.66 6.94 -6.48
CA GLN A 58 -11.58 8.38 -6.80
C GLN A 58 -11.16 8.62 -8.27
N VAL A 59 -10.27 7.78 -8.79
CA VAL A 59 -9.87 7.80 -10.21
C VAL A 59 -10.80 6.87 -10.98
N LYS A 60 -11.59 7.42 -11.89
CA LYS A 60 -12.64 6.71 -12.64
C LYS A 60 -12.39 6.84 -14.13
N PRO A 61 -11.49 6.05 -14.72
CA PRO A 61 -11.36 6.01 -16.18
C PRO A 61 -12.63 5.46 -16.82
N ASP A 62 -12.89 5.86 -18.08
CA ASP A 62 -13.92 5.23 -18.89
C ASP A 62 -13.52 3.77 -19.21
N VAL A 63 -14.47 2.85 -19.18
CA VAL A 63 -14.23 1.47 -19.59
C VAL A 63 -14.19 1.36 -21.12
N PRO A 64 -13.35 0.51 -21.73
CA PRO A 64 -12.39 -0.39 -21.07
C PRO A 64 -11.07 0.30 -20.71
N PHE A 65 -10.45 -0.08 -19.60
CA PHE A 65 -9.10 0.39 -19.23
C PHE A 65 -8.31 -0.71 -18.52
N THR A 66 -6.97 -0.64 -18.61
CA THR A 66 -6.06 -1.56 -17.90
C THR A 66 -5.81 -1.02 -16.49
N PRO A 67 -6.21 -1.75 -15.42
CA PRO A 67 -5.91 -1.38 -14.04
C PRO A 67 -4.47 -1.75 -13.65
N GLY A 68 -4.20 -1.75 -12.34
CA GLY A 68 -2.89 -2.07 -11.78
C GLY A 68 -2.04 -0.83 -11.57
N SER A 69 -1.77 -0.56 -10.29
CA SER A 69 -1.12 0.70 -9.89
C SER A 69 0.38 0.60 -9.72
N GLU A 70 0.92 -0.60 -9.50
CA GLU A 70 2.38 -0.78 -9.29
C GLU A 70 2.90 -2.08 -9.90
N VAL A 71 4.18 -2.05 -10.28
CA VAL A 71 4.85 -3.14 -10.97
C VAL A 71 6.29 -3.34 -10.48
N GLY A 72 6.79 -4.58 -10.60
CA GLY A 72 8.20 -4.92 -10.58
C GLY A 72 8.61 -5.42 -11.95
N GLY A 73 9.70 -4.93 -12.48
CA GLY A 73 10.11 -5.29 -13.84
C GLY A 73 11.45 -4.72 -14.26
N VAL A 74 11.72 -4.75 -15.58
CA VAL A 74 12.95 -4.27 -16.19
C VAL A 74 12.65 -3.05 -17.07
N VAL A 75 13.46 -2.01 -16.94
CA VAL A 75 13.33 -0.79 -17.74
C VAL A 75 13.69 -1.06 -19.19
N ARG A 76 12.78 -0.74 -20.12
CA ARG A 76 13.03 -0.78 -21.57
C ARG A 76 13.56 0.56 -22.10
N SER A 77 12.96 1.66 -21.66
CA SER A 77 13.38 3.02 -22.05
C SER A 77 13.05 4.03 -20.97
N VAL A 78 13.78 5.14 -20.95
CA VAL A 78 13.65 6.23 -19.98
C VAL A 78 13.67 7.58 -20.67
N PRO A 79 13.00 8.61 -20.09
CA PRO A 79 13.19 9.99 -20.50
C PRO A 79 14.58 10.49 -20.04
N GLU A 80 15.05 11.58 -20.67
CA GLU A 80 16.29 12.24 -20.27
C GLU A 80 16.22 12.70 -18.80
N GLY A 81 17.32 12.50 -18.05
CA GLY A 81 17.43 12.88 -16.64
C GLY A 81 16.76 11.91 -15.64
N ALA A 82 16.26 10.77 -16.09
CA ALA A 82 15.72 9.76 -15.17
C ALA A 82 16.84 9.16 -14.28
N ALA A 83 16.49 8.85 -13.02
CA ALA A 83 17.42 8.22 -12.06
C ALA A 83 17.70 6.74 -12.37
N VAL A 84 16.86 6.10 -13.19
CA VAL A 84 16.99 4.72 -13.67
C VAL A 84 17.38 4.72 -15.15
N LYS A 85 17.91 3.60 -15.67
CA LYS A 85 18.32 3.44 -17.05
C LYS A 85 17.79 2.13 -17.65
N ALA A 86 17.81 2.01 -18.98
CA ALA A 86 17.45 0.77 -19.67
C ALA A 86 18.26 -0.41 -19.15
N GLY A 87 17.58 -1.52 -18.88
CA GLY A 87 18.12 -2.74 -18.28
C GLY A 87 18.12 -2.76 -16.75
N ASP A 88 17.85 -1.65 -16.05
CA ASP A 88 17.72 -1.66 -14.60
C ASP A 88 16.47 -2.44 -14.15
N ARG A 89 16.61 -3.21 -13.07
CA ARG A 89 15.48 -3.78 -12.33
C ARG A 89 14.82 -2.66 -11.52
N VAL A 90 13.49 -2.57 -11.58
CA VAL A 90 12.76 -1.47 -10.93
C VAL A 90 11.51 -1.94 -10.21
N ALA A 91 11.16 -1.21 -9.16
CA ALA A 91 9.83 -1.10 -8.60
C ALA A 91 9.23 0.24 -9.05
N ALA A 92 8.05 0.23 -9.65
CA ALA A 92 7.46 1.45 -10.19
C ALA A 92 5.96 1.57 -9.87
N PHE A 93 5.51 2.81 -9.63
CA PHE A 93 4.10 3.13 -9.46
C PHE A 93 3.59 3.82 -10.72
N CYS A 94 2.79 3.09 -11.49
CA CYS A 94 2.24 3.53 -12.77
C CYS A 94 0.81 4.11 -12.68
N MET A 95 0.21 4.14 -11.49
CA MET A 95 -1.16 4.59 -11.23
C MET A 95 -2.24 3.73 -11.88
N LEU A 96 -2.10 3.43 -13.17
CA LEU A 96 -2.93 2.56 -14.02
C LEU A 96 -2.03 1.89 -15.06
N GLY A 97 -2.51 0.82 -15.67
CA GLY A 97 -1.82 0.15 -16.78
C GLY A 97 -0.83 -0.93 -16.35
N GLY A 98 -0.69 -1.21 -15.04
CA GLY A 98 0.28 -2.19 -14.54
C GLY A 98 -0.07 -3.65 -14.81
N TRP A 99 -1.34 -3.98 -15.10
CA TRP A 99 -1.74 -5.36 -15.39
C TRP A 99 -1.59 -5.67 -16.88
N ALA A 100 -0.39 -5.50 -17.39
CA ALA A 100 -0.02 -5.74 -18.78
C ALA A 100 1.48 -6.12 -18.88
N GLU A 101 1.90 -6.70 -20.01
CA GLU A 101 3.30 -7.07 -20.24
C GLU A 101 4.24 -5.87 -20.28
N VAL A 102 3.74 -4.68 -20.62
CA VAL A 102 4.48 -3.42 -20.61
C VAL A 102 3.66 -2.34 -19.95
N ALA A 103 4.26 -1.62 -19.01
CA ALA A 103 3.65 -0.49 -18.32
C ALA A 103 4.48 0.80 -18.48
N VAL A 104 3.83 1.95 -18.26
CA VAL A 104 4.48 3.26 -18.24
C VAL A 104 4.36 3.84 -16.83
N ALA A 105 5.46 4.33 -16.28
CA ALA A 105 5.49 5.02 -15.00
C ALA A 105 6.18 6.38 -15.12
N PRO A 106 5.80 7.40 -14.32
CA PRO A 106 6.59 8.62 -14.19
C PRO A 106 7.98 8.31 -13.63
N ALA A 107 9.00 9.04 -14.06
CA ALA A 107 10.37 8.82 -13.60
C ALA A 107 10.52 8.95 -12.07
N PHE A 108 9.81 9.90 -11.45
CA PHE A 108 9.83 10.10 -10.00
C PHE A 108 9.05 9.04 -9.19
N PHE A 109 8.40 8.11 -9.86
CA PHE A 109 7.76 6.93 -9.29
C PHE A 109 8.46 5.62 -9.69
N SER A 110 9.63 5.69 -10.30
CA SER A 110 10.43 4.54 -10.74
C SER A 110 11.72 4.45 -9.91
N PHE A 111 11.84 3.41 -9.11
CA PHE A 111 12.94 3.22 -8.16
C PHE A 111 13.71 1.96 -8.52
N LYS A 112 15.04 2.01 -8.38
CA LYS A 112 15.88 0.83 -8.57
C LYS A 112 15.50 -0.26 -7.58
N LEU A 113 15.24 -1.47 -8.06
CA LEU A 113 14.96 -2.61 -7.20
C LEU A 113 16.28 -3.24 -6.76
N PRO A 114 16.57 -3.28 -5.43
CA PRO A 114 17.74 -3.97 -4.91
C PRO A 114 17.82 -5.44 -5.35
N ASP A 115 19.04 -5.95 -5.51
CA ASP A 115 19.26 -7.31 -6.04
C ASP A 115 18.72 -8.42 -5.13
N GLU A 116 18.64 -8.16 -3.82
CA GLU A 116 18.10 -9.06 -2.82
C GLU A 116 16.57 -9.17 -2.83
N LEU A 117 15.85 -8.29 -3.54
CA LEU A 117 14.41 -8.33 -3.72
C LEU A 117 14.04 -8.87 -5.10
N ASP A 118 13.05 -9.76 -5.16
CA ASP A 118 12.49 -10.23 -6.42
C ASP A 118 11.47 -9.25 -7.00
N PHE A 119 11.00 -9.48 -8.25
CA PHE A 119 10.03 -8.59 -8.89
C PHE A 119 8.66 -8.60 -8.20
N ALA A 120 8.26 -9.71 -7.59
CA ALA A 120 7.01 -9.78 -6.83
C ALA A 120 7.08 -8.89 -5.58
N GLN A 121 8.23 -8.87 -4.90
CA GLN A 121 8.50 -7.93 -3.81
C GLN A 121 8.54 -6.49 -4.31
N GLY A 122 9.13 -6.24 -5.48
CA GLY A 122 9.13 -4.94 -6.15
C GLY A 122 7.72 -4.42 -6.46
N ALA A 123 6.82 -5.31 -6.90
CA ALA A 123 5.40 -5.00 -7.15
C ALA A 123 4.58 -4.75 -5.86
N GLY A 124 5.18 -4.83 -4.69
CA GLY A 124 4.59 -4.49 -3.40
C GLY A 124 5.32 -3.38 -2.66
N LEU A 125 6.35 -2.80 -3.26
CA LEU A 125 7.26 -1.88 -2.56
C LEU A 125 6.74 -0.43 -2.59
N VAL A 126 6.47 0.14 -3.77
CA VAL A 126 6.23 1.59 -3.86
C VAL A 126 4.91 1.97 -3.20
N LEU A 127 3.78 1.39 -3.62
CA LEU A 127 2.48 1.79 -3.07
C LEU A 127 2.40 1.58 -1.55
N ASN A 128 2.82 0.42 -1.05
CA ASN A 128 2.63 0.09 0.35
C ASN A 128 3.65 0.78 1.27
N TYR A 129 4.95 0.74 0.92
CA TYR A 129 6.00 1.26 1.81
C TYR A 129 6.12 2.78 1.76
N HIS A 130 5.93 3.40 0.58
CA HIS A 130 5.86 4.85 0.51
C HIS A 130 4.63 5.41 1.24
N THR A 131 3.46 4.72 1.12
CA THR A 131 2.28 5.08 1.91
C THR A 131 2.55 4.94 3.41
N ALA A 132 3.17 3.85 3.85
CA ALA A 132 3.49 3.63 5.26
C ALA A 132 4.47 4.68 5.81
N TYR A 133 5.56 4.95 5.08
CA TYR A 133 6.53 5.98 5.46
C TYR A 133 5.89 7.38 5.49
N PHE A 134 5.12 7.72 4.45
CA PHE A 134 4.39 8.98 4.40
C PHE A 134 3.42 9.14 5.56
N ALA A 135 2.63 8.10 5.84
CA ALA A 135 1.69 8.09 6.96
C ALA A 135 2.39 8.28 8.30
N LEU A 136 3.42 7.49 8.57
CA LEU A 136 4.12 7.53 9.86
C LEU A 136 5.00 8.78 10.02
N LYS A 137 5.92 9.01 9.09
CA LYS A 137 6.95 10.05 9.26
C LYS A 137 6.49 11.42 8.82
N VAL A 138 5.88 11.53 7.62
CA VAL A 138 5.53 12.83 7.04
C VAL A 138 4.25 13.39 7.68
N ARG A 139 3.20 12.57 7.76
CA ARG A 139 1.91 13.01 8.31
C ARG A 139 1.83 12.81 9.82
N GLY A 140 2.19 11.63 10.26
CA GLY A 140 2.10 11.20 11.66
C GLY A 140 3.20 11.77 12.55
N ARG A 141 4.28 12.29 12.02
CA ARG A 141 5.40 12.87 12.80
C ARG A 141 5.98 11.86 13.81
N LEU A 142 6.02 10.58 13.44
CA LEU A 142 6.48 9.50 14.32
C LEU A 142 7.88 9.81 14.88
N ALA A 143 8.00 9.72 16.19
CA ALA A 143 9.26 9.82 16.92
C ALA A 143 9.74 8.44 17.38
N GLU A 144 11.05 8.33 17.59
CA GLU A 144 11.65 7.13 18.18
C GLU A 144 11.10 6.87 19.60
N GLY A 145 10.85 5.61 19.92
CA GLY A 145 10.29 5.18 21.20
C GLY A 145 8.76 5.27 21.32
N GLU A 146 8.06 5.89 20.36
CA GLU A 146 6.59 5.90 20.35
C GLU A 146 6.03 4.50 20.07
N THR A 147 4.80 4.26 20.53
CA THR A 147 4.05 3.02 20.28
C THR A 147 3.02 3.22 19.17
N VAL A 148 3.11 2.39 18.13
CA VAL A 148 2.23 2.40 16.96
C VAL A 148 1.29 1.20 16.98
N LEU A 149 -0.01 1.43 16.99
CA LEU A 149 -1.02 0.39 16.76
C LEU A 149 -1.41 0.39 15.29
N VAL A 150 -1.43 -0.79 14.67
CA VAL A 150 -1.71 -0.94 13.24
C VAL A 150 -2.95 -1.81 13.04
N HIS A 151 -4.02 -1.23 12.46
CA HIS A 151 -5.16 -2.00 11.99
C HIS A 151 -4.88 -2.67 10.65
N GLY A 152 -5.54 -3.82 10.38
CA GLY A 152 -5.29 -4.58 9.17
C GLY A 152 -3.81 -4.97 9.01
N ALA A 153 -3.16 -5.25 10.13
CA ALA A 153 -1.70 -5.36 10.27
C ALA A 153 -1.06 -6.47 9.38
N ALA A 154 -1.83 -7.47 8.99
CA ALA A 154 -1.35 -8.55 8.12
C ALA A 154 -1.56 -8.29 6.62
N GLY A 155 -2.18 -7.20 6.21
CA GLY A 155 -2.35 -6.82 4.79
C GLY A 155 -1.13 -6.07 4.25
N GLY A 156 -1.14 -5.72 2.95
CA GLY A 156 0.00 -5.07 2.29
C GLY A 156 0.48 -3.78 2.98
N VAL A 157 -0.42 -2.81 3.21
CA VAL A 157 -0.08 -1.57 3.93
C VAL A 157 0.23 -1.84 5.41
N GLY A 158 -0.47 -2.82 6.03
CA GLY A 158 -0.26 -3.17 7.44
C GLY A 158 1.14 -3.71 7.71
N THR A 159 1.58 -4.70 6.92
CA THR A 159 2.94 -5.27 7.04
C THR A 159 4.02 -4.24 6.75
N ALA A 160 3.82 -3.39 5.72
CA ALA A 160 4.72 -2.27 5.42
C ALA A 160 4.79 -1.28 6.60
N THR A 161 3.64 -0.97 7.23
CA THR A 161 3.60 -0.06 8.38
C THR A 161 4.37 -0.62 9.57
N LEU A 162 4.24 -1.92 9.88
CA LEU A 162 4.99 -2.57 10.97
C LEU A 162 6.50 -2.48 10.72
N GLN A 163 6.96 -2.84 9.51
CA GLN A 163 8.37 -2.80 9.15
C GLN A 163 8.94 -1.37 9.19
N ILE A 164 8.24 -0.40 8.62
CA ILE A 164 8.67 1.01 8.64
C ILE A 164 8.68 1.56 10.07
N ALA A 165 7.64 1.31 10.88
CA ALA A 165 7.57 1.78 12.27
C ALA A 165 8.75 1.25 13.08
N ARG A 166 9.05 -0.06 12.96
CA ARG A 166 10.19 -0.68 13.61
C ARG A 166 11.53 -0.07 13.14
N GLY A 167 11.69 0.14 11.84
CA GLY A 167 12.89 0.78 11.27
C GLY A 167 13.06 2.23 11.70
N LEU A 168 11.99 2.91 12.13
CA LEU A 168 11.99 4.25 12.72
C LEU A 168 12.14 4.24 14.26
N GLY A 169 12.38 3.07 14.87
CA GLY A 169 12.60 2.92 16.30
C GLY A 169 11.33 2.94 17.16
N ALA A 170 10.16 2.69 16.57
CA ALA A 170 8.91 2.62 17.30
C ALA A 170 8.61 1.18 17.76
N ARG A 171 7.86 1.05 18.86
CA ARG A 171 7.23 -0.18 19.30
C ARG A 171 5.93 -0.39 18.57
N THR A 172 5.59 -1.62 18.18
CA THR A 172 4.45 -1.93 17.33
C THR A 172 3.44 -2.87 18.00
N ILE A 173 2.15 -2.58 17.83
CA ILE A 173 1.04 -3.45 18.24
C ILE A 173 0.18 -3.72 17.00
N ALA A 174 0.12 -4.98 16.57
CA ALA A 174 -0.65 -5.40 15.41
C ALA A 174 -2.08 -5.81 15.83
N VAL A 175 -3.11 -5.32 15.11
CA VAL A 175 -4.49 -5.77 15.26
C VAL A 175 -4.84 -6.71 14.11
N VAL A 176 -5.15 -7.96 14.44
CA VAL A 176 -5.41 -9.04 13.46
C VAL A 176 -6.65 -9.86 13.82
N SER A 177 -7.21 -10.62 12.85
CA SER A 177 -8.47 -11.36 13.02
C SER A 177 -8.31 -12.88 13.05
N SER A 178 -7.10 -13.43 12.84
CA SER A 178 -6.87 -14.88 12.80
C SER A 178 -5.43 -15.23 13.17
N ASP A 179 -5.18 -16.50 13.47
CA ASP A 179 -3.84 -17.02 13.78
C ASP A 179 -2.89 -16.90 12.58
N GLU A 180 -3.38 -17.12 11.37
CA GLU A 180 -2.61 -16.93 10.16
C GLU A 180 -2.14 -15.48 10.02
N LYS A 181 -3.05 -14.52 10.24
CA LYS A 181 -2.73 -13.10 10.19
C LYS A 181 -1.80 -12.66 11.31
N GLU A 182 -1.88 -13.30 12.48
CA GLU A 182 -0.90 -13.08 13.56
C GLU A 182 0.49 -13.51 13.13
N ARG A 183 0.62 -14.72 12.54
CA ARG A 183 1.92 -15.21 12.05
C ARG A 183 2.55 -14.20 11.07
N VAL A 184 1.77 -13.69 10.11
CA VAL A 184 2.25 -12.70 9.14
C VAL A 184 2.61 -11.36 9.78
N ALA A 185 1.83 -10.89 10.76
CA ALA A 185 2.14 -9.66 11.48
C ALA A 185 3.44 -9.80 12.31
N ARG A 186 3.67 -10.95 12.94
CA ARG A 186 4.93 -11.24 13.66
C ARG A 186 6.13 -11.36 12.70
N GLU A 187 5.95 -11.98 11.54
CA GLU A 187 6.96 -12.01 10.47
C GLU A 187 7.30 -10.60 9.99
N ALA A 188 6.31 -9.71 9.90
CA ALA A 188 6.50 -8.29 9.61
C ALA A 188 7.16 -7.50 10.75
N GLY A 189 7.45 -8.13 11.89
CA GLY A 189 8.15 -7.53 13.02
C GLY A 189 7.24 -6.86 14.04
N ALA A 190 5.97 -7.28 14.17
CA ALA A 190 5.11 -6.83 15.27
C ALA A 190 5.68 -7.28 16.62
N ASP A 191 5.88 -6.33 17.55
CA ASP A 191 6.32 -6.62 18.91
C ASP A 191 5.19 -7.31 19.69
N GLU A 192 3.96 -6.80 19.55
CA GLU A 192 2.77 -7.32 20.20
C GLU A 192 1.63 -7.50 19.19
N VAL A 193 0.72 -8.42 19.51
CA VAL A 193 -0.44 -8.72 18.68
C VAL A 193 -1.69 -8.82 19.55
N VAL A 194 -2.77 -8.17 19.10
CA VAL A 194 -4.10 -8.26 19.73
C VAL A 194 -5.14 -8.70 18.70
N ARG A 195 -6.19 -9.38 19.17
CA ARG A 195 -7.29 -9.82 18.31
C ARG A 195 -8.32 -8.72 18.11
N SER A 196 -8.78 -8.57 16.86
CA SER A 196 -9.76 -7.55 16.47
C SER A 196 -11.18 -7.80 16.96
N ASP A 197 -11.44 -8.94 17.58
CA ASP A 197 -12.70 -9.34 18.21
C ASP A 197 -12.67 -8.98 19.69
N GLY A 198 -13.52 -8.10 20.13
CA GLY A 198 -13.71 -7.83 21.55
C GLY A 198 -12.78 -6.78 22.15
N ALA A 199 -11.92 -7.18 23.10
CA ALA A 199 -11.22 -6.27 24.02
C ALA A 199 -9.88 -5.70 23.48
N TRP A 200 -9.63 -5.70 22.17
CA TRP A 200 -8.35 -5.28 21.58
C TRP A 200 -7.90 -3.88 22.06
N LYS A 201 -8.84 -2.96 22.24
CA LYS A 201 -8.56 -1.60 22.70
C LYS A 201 -7.99 -1.62 24.12
N ASP A 202 -8.62 -2.38 25.02
CA ASP A 202 -8.24 -2.42 26.44
C ASP A 202 -6.90 -3.16 26.56
N GLN A 203 -6.70 -4.25 25.82
CA GLN A 203 -5.41 -4.96 25.72
C GLN A 203 -4.30 -4.03 25.17
N ALA A 204 -4.56 -3.28 24.10
CA ALA A 204 -3.58 -2.34 23.56
C ALA A 204 -3.21 -1.25 24.56
N ARG A 205 -4.17 -0.74 25.34
CA ARG A 205 -3.91 0.23 26.42
C ARG A 205 -3.09 -0.37 27.55
N GLU A 206 -3.37 -1.60 27.96
CA GLU A 206 -2.60 -2.31 28.96
C GLU A 206 -1.14 -2.53 28.51
N ILE A 207 -0.95 -3.09 27.30
CA ILE A 207 0.36 -3.35 26.69
C ILE A 207 1.19 -2.07 26.54
N SER A 208 0.55 -0.94 26.20
CA SER A 208 1.22 0.36 26.01
C SER A 208 1.37 1.20 27.27
N GLY A 209 0.91 0.70 28.43
CA GLY A 209 1.01 1.45 29.70
C GLY A 209 0.07 2.65 29.78
N GLY A 210 -1.12 2.56 29.19
CA GLY A 210 -2.17 3.59 29.33
C GLY A 210 -2.70 4.14 28.01
N GLY A 211 -2.07 3.86 26.88
CA GLY A 211 -2.52 4.22 25.54
C GLY A 211 -1.35 4.33 24.56
N VAL A 212 -1.66 4.15 23.27
CA VAL A 212 -0.67 4.24 22.18
C VAL A 212 -0.50 5.68 21.70
N ASP A 213 0.65 5.98 21.10
CA ASP A 213 0.95 7.30 20.54
C ASP A 213 0.29 7.49 19.18
N VAL A 214 0.31 6.44 18.36
CA VAL A 214 -0.15 6.47 16.98
C VAL A 214 -1.04 5.26 16.71
N VAL A 215 -2.15 5.50 16.00
CA VAL A 215 -2.92 4.45 15.34
C VAL A 215 -2.85 4.67 13.85
N VAL A 216 -2.44 3.64 13.08
CA VAL A 216 -2.52 3.64 11.61
C VAL A 216 -3.74 2.82 11.20
N ASP A 217 -4.69 3.48 10.53
CA ASP A 217 -5.97 2.87 10.18
C ASP A 217 -6.25 2.88 8.66
N PRO A 218 -5.99 1.75 7.96
CA PRO A 218 -6.42 1.53 6.59
C PRO A 218 -7.82 0.92 6.49
N VAL A 219 -8.49 0.64 7.63
CA VAL A 219 -9.73 -0.15 7.71
C VAL A 219 -10.96 0.71 7.89
N GLY A 220 -10.92 1.68 8.81
CA GLY A 220 -12.08 2.51 9.16
C GLY A 220 -13.22 1.73 9.85
N GLY A 221 -14.45 2.18 9.60
CA GLY A 221 -15.65 1.52 10.13
C GLY A 221 -15.86 1.70 11.63
N ASP A 222 -16.61 0.79 12.23
CA ASP A 222 -17.11 0.91 13.61
C ASP A 222 -16.01 0.95 14.68
N ARG A 223 -14.85 0.37 14.38
CA ARG A 223 -13.70 0.35 15.31
C ARG A 223 -13.02 1.70 15.50
N PHE A 224 -13.32 2.69 14.66
CA PHE A 224 -12.64 3.98 14.67
C PHE A 224 -12.79 4.74 16.01
N THR A 225 -13.97 4.66 16.62
CA THR A 225 -14.19 5.25 17.96
C THR A 225 -13.28 4.61 19.01
N ASP A 226 -13.06 3.31 18.95
CA ASP A 226 -12.18 2.61 19.88
C ASP A 226 -10.70 2.84 19.55
N SER A 227 -10.35 3.12 18.28
CA SER A 227 -9.02 3.62 17.90
C SER A 227 -8.71 4.94 18.62
N LEU A 228 -9.64 5.90 18.64
CA LEU A 228 -9.47 7.14 19.40
C LEU A 228 -9.35 6.91 20.91
N ARG A 229 -10.08 5.92 21.46
CA ARG A 229 -10.00 5.57 22.88
C ARG A 229 -8.75 4.81 23.28
N SER A 230 -8.07 4.19 22.30
CA SER A 230 -6.80 3.50 22.55
C SER A 230 -5.61 4.44 22.65
N LEU A 231 -5.78 5.70 22.21
CA LEU A 231 -4.72 6.71 22.28
C LEU A 231 -4.43 7.15 23.72
N ARG A 232 -3.18 7.54 23.95
CA ARG A 232 -2.83 8.40 25.10
C ARG A 232 -3.14 9.86 24.80
N GLU A 233 -3.01 10.73 25.79
CA GLU A 233 -3.06 12.18 25.58
C GLU A 233 -1.99 12.63 24.56
N GLY A 234 -2.36 13.50 23.62
CA GLY A 234 -1.50 13.94 22.53
C GLY A 234 -1.31 12.91 21.41
N GLY A 235 -1.95 11.73 21.50
CA GLY A 235 -1.88 10.70 20.47
C GLY A 235 -2.69 11.05 19.22
N ARG A 236 -2.45 10.33 18.11
CA ARG A 236 -3.08 10.60 16.81
C ARG A 236 -3.48 9.33 16.06
N VAL A 237 -4.65 9.38 15.41
CA VAL A 237 -5.10 8.38 14.43
C VAL A 237 -4.75 8.87 13.03
N ILE A 238 -4.05 8.06 12.27
CA ILE A 238 -3.69 8.31 10.88
C ILE A 238 -4.62 7.50 9.98
N VAL A 239 -5.49 8.18 9.25
CA VAL A 239 -6.45 7.58 8.31
C VAL A 239 -5.76 7.36 6.98
N VAL A 240 -5.64 6.10 6.56
CA VAL A 240 -5.01 5.69 5.29
C VAL A 240 -6.06 5.21 4.28
N GLY A 241 -7.14 4.60 4.75
CA GLY A 241 -8.18 4.06 3.87
C GLY A 241 -9.39 3.50 4.63
N PHE A 242 -10.30 2.89 3.88
CA PHE A 242 -11.59 2.39 4.38
C PHE A 242 -11.90 0.99 3.85
N THR A 243 -10.94 0.06 3.95
CA THR A 243 -11.12 -1.33 3.50
C THR A 243 -12.23 -2.07 4.26
N GLY A 244 -12.68 -1.52 5.40
CA GLY A 244 -13.85 -1.98 6.15
C GLY A 244 -15.19 -1.70 5.46
N GLY A 245 -15.21 -0.87 4.42
CA GLY A 245 -16.39 -0.57 3.61
C GLY A 245 -17.20 0.63 4.08
N SER A 246 -16.98 1.16 5.28
CA SER A 246 -17.68 2.36 5.76
C SER A 246 -16.69 3.44 6.20
N ILE A 247 -17.03 4.70 5.87
CA ILE A 247 -16.28 5.88 6.30
C ILE A 247 -16.76 6.23 7.72
N PRO A 248 -15.84 6.28 8.72
CA PRO A 248 -16.23 6.55 10.09
C PRO A 248 -16.58 8.03 10.31
N GLU A 249 -17.49 8.27 11.26
CA GLU A 249 -17.80 9.60 11.78
C GLU A 249 -17.10 9.84 13.12
N VAL A 250 -16.60 11.06 13.32
CA VAL A 250 -15.90 11.48 14.54
C VAL A 250 -16.72 12.49 15.31
N ARG A 251 -17.06 12.19 16.55
CA ARG A 251 -17.56 13.19 17.49
C ARG A 251 -16.40 14.03 18.00
N VAL A 252 -16.26 15.25 17.49
CA VAL A 252 -15.10 16.14 17.73
C VAL A 252 -14.84 16.49 19.20
N ASN A 253 -15.85 16.36 20.09
CA ASN A 253 -15.65 16.51 21.52
C ASN A 253 -14.69 15.48 22.11
N ARG A 254 -14.52 14.31 21.47
CA ARG A 254 -13.52 13.30 21.87
C ARG A 254 -12.11 13.78 21.63
N LEU A 255 -11.89 14.52 20.54
CA LEU A 255 -10.58 15.09 20.22
C LEU A 255 -10.20 16.16 21.25
N LEU A 256 -11.17 17.03 21.59
CA LEU A 256 -10.99 18.07 22.60
C LEU A 256 -10.64 17.48 23.98
N LEU A 257 -11.41 16.48 24.44
CA LEU A 257 -11.25 15.92 25.78
C LEU A 257 -10.02 15.01 25.92
N GLY A 258 -9.57 14.40 24.84
CA GLY A 258 -8.37 13.55 24.80
C GLY A 258 -7.10 14.28 24.36
N ASN A 259 -7.20 15.54 23.96
CA ASN A 259 -6.10 16.28 23.29
C ASN A 259 -5.48 15.44 22.16
N THR A 260 -6.33 14.76 21.36
CA THR A 260 -5.91 13.82 20.30
C THR A 260 -6.18 14.38 18.92
N GLU A 261 -5.50 13.82 17.89
CA GLU A 261 -5.62 14.24 16.51
C GLU A 261 -6.18 13.12 15.61
N VAL A 262 -6.86 13.53 14.53
CA VAL A 262 -7.17 12.67 13.38
C VAL A 262 -6.51 13.28 12.14
N ILE A 263 -5.67 12.49 11.47
CA ILE A 263 -4.80 12.97 10.38
C ILE A 263 -5.06 12.13 9.13
N GLY A 264 -5.37 12.78 8.00
CA GLY A 264 -5.47 12.12 6.70
C GLY A 264 -4.08 11.88 6.09
N ALA A 265 -3.87 10.71 5.49
CA ALA A 265 -2.61 10.30 4.85
C ALA A 265 -2.85 9.76 3.42
N GLY A 266 -3.32 10.61 2.52
CA GLY A 266 -3.49 10.31 1.09
C GLY A 266 -2.19 10.51 0.31
N TRP A 267 -1.27 9.53 0.36
CA TRP A 267 0.06 9.62 -0.24
C TRP A 267 0.03 9.97 -1.74
N GLY A 268 -0.68 9.18 -2.56
CA GLY A 268 -0.63 9.32 -4.02
C GLY A 268 -1.00 10.72 -4.50
N ALA A 269 -2.13 11.27 -4.04
CA ALA A 269 -2.57 12.62 -4.40
C ALA A 269 -1.59 13.70 -3.89
N TYR A 270 -1.00 13.50 -2.70
CA TYR A 270 -0.09 14.47 -2.10
C TYR A 270 1.24 14.57 -2.85
N VAL A 271 1.85 13.43 -3.21
CA VAL A 271 3.16 13.40 -3.87
C VAL A 271 3.10 13.74 -5.36
N LEU A 272 1.96 13.59 -6.02
CA LEU A 272 1.79 14.07 -7.40
C LEU A 272 2.06 15.57 -7.55
N SER A 273 1.71 16.37 -6.55
CA SER A 273 2.03 17.81 -6.53
C SER A 273 3.42 18.11 -5.95
N LYS A 274 4.14 17.12 -5.44
CA LYS A 274 5.43 17.26 -4.76
C LYS A 274 6.36 16.09 -5.12
N PRO A 275 6.76 15.95 -6.39
CA PRO A 275 7.53 14.78 -6.83
C PRO A 275 8.86 14.62 -6.09
N GLY A 276 9.52 15.72 -5.69
CA GLY A 276 10.76 15.68 -4.89
C GLY A 276 10.56 14.96 -3.54
N LEU A 277 9.42 15.16 -2.88
CA LEU A 277 9.11 14.44 -1.63
C LEU A 277 9.04 12.93 -1.85
N ASN A 278 8.50 12.47 -2.99
CA ASN A 278 8.44 11.03 -3.26
C ASN A 278 9.84 10.42 -3.46
N VAL A 279 10.75 11.17 -4.08
CA VAL A 279 12.16 10.75 -4.21
C VAL A 279 12.84 10.66 -2.83
N GLU A 280 12.57 11.63 -1.94
CA GLU A 280 13.07 11.59 -0.55
C GLU A 280 12.52 10.38 0.23
N ILE A 281 11.23 10.06 0.06
CA ILE A 281 10.61 8.87 0.65
C ILE A 281 11.27 7.61 0.12
N GLY A 282 11.46 7.50 -1.20
CA GLY A 282 12.16 6.36 -1.81
C GLY A 282 13.54 6.15 -1.20
N ALA A 283 14.36 7.19 -1.16
CA ALA A 283 15.69 7.12 -0.54
C ALA A 283 15.66 6.76 0.95
N ALA A 284 14.60 7.12 1.69
CA ALA A 284 14.44 6.69 3.07
C ALA A 284 14.04 5.22 3.19
N VAL A 285 13.17 4.73 2.30
CA VAL A 285 12.78 3.31 2.24
C VAL A 285 13.99 2.45 1.84
N ASP A 286 14.81 2.89 0.88
CA ASP A 286 16.04 2.20 0.47
C ASP A 286 17.00 2.01 1.65
N ARG A 287 17.23 3.03 2.46
CA ARG A 287 18.04 2.89 3.69
C ARG A 287 17.47 1.87 4.68
N LEU A 288 16.15 1.73 4.75
CA LEU A 288 15.51 0.73 5.62
C LEU A 288 15.59 -0.69 5.03
N ILE A 289 15.63 -0.82 3.70
CA ILE A 289 15.94 -2.10 3.02
C ILE A 289 17.38 -2.49 3.33
N GLU A 290 18.35 -1.62 3.08
CA GLU A 290 19.77 -1.85 3.36
C GLU A 290 20.04 -2.21 4.84
N ALA A 291 19.29 -1.60 5.76
CA ALA A 291 19.36 -1.90 7.20
C ALA A 291 18.63 -3.19 7.60
N GLY A 292 17.96 -3.87 6.67
CA GLY A 292 17.25 -5.14 6.91
C GLY A 292 15.89 -5.00 7.61
N PHE A 293 15.35 -3.80 7.74
CA PHE A 293 14.02 -3.58 8.32
C PHE A 293 12.89 -3.78 7.32
N VAL A 294 13.12 -3.46 6.05
CA VAL A 294 12.11 -3.53 4.99
C VAL A 294 12.40 -4.71 4.07
N ARG A 295 11.44 -5.62 4.00
CA ARG A 295 11.37 -6.71 3.02
C ARG A 295 9.91 -7.01 2.72
N PRO A 296 9.37 -6.67 1.54
CA PRO A 296 7.97 -6.88 1.22
C PRO A 296 7.54 -8.33 1.37
N ILE A 297 6.45 -8.56 2.11
CA ILE A 297 5.86 -9.89 2.30
C ILE A 297 4.84 -10.11 1.19
N VAL A 298 5.12 -11.06 0.31
CA VAL A 298 4.20 -11.51 -0.75
C VAL A 298 3.40 -12.68 -0.20
N GLY A 299 2.10 -12.48 -0.01
CA GLY A 299 1.22 -13.48 0.62
C GLY A 299 0.53 -14.41 -0.38
N ALA A 300 0.32 -13.93 -1.62
CA ALA A 300 -0.25 -14.76 -2.69
C ALA A 300 0.23 -14.29 -4.07
N ARG A 301 0.38 -15.25 -4.99
CA ARG A 301 0.78 -15.03 -6.38
C ARG A 301 -0.25 -15.70 -7.28
N PHE A 302 -0.63 -15.03 -8.35
CA PHE A 302 -1.55 -15.52 -9.37
C PHE A 302 -0.97 -15.24 -10.76
N PRO A 303 -1.21 -16.09 -11.76
CA PRO A 303 -0.98 -15.71 -13.15
C PRO A 303 -1.80 -14.48 -13.52
N LEU A 304 -1.35 -13.68 -14.48
CA LEU A 304 -2.06 -12.46 -14.94
C LEU A 304 -3.53 -12.75 -15.29
N GLU A 305 -3.79 -13.92 -15.91
CA GLU A 305 -5.13 -14.36 -16.33
C GLU A 305 -6.08 -14.62 -15.14
N GLN A 306 -5.55 -14.82 -13.94
CA GLN A 306 -6.33 -15.05 -12.72
C GLN A 306 -6.49 -13.77 -11.86
N ALA A 307 -6.40 -12.60 -12.49
CA ALA A 307 -6.57 -11.32 -11.80
C ALA A 307 -7.90 -11.20 -11.05
N SER A 308 -8.96 -11.86 -11.54
CA SER A 308 -10.27 -11.93 -10.86
C SER A 308 -10.17 -12.63 -9.51
N ASP A 309 -9.49 -13.78 -9.46
CA ASP A 309 -9.33 -14.57 -8.23
C ASP A 309 -8.47 -13.79 -7.21
N ALA A 310 -7.43 -13.10 -7.71
CA ALA A 310 -6.58 -12.23 -6.90
C ALA A 310 -7.38 -11.07 -6.26
N LEU A 311 -8.29 -10.44 -7.02
CA LEU A 311 -9.18 -9.40 -6.48
C LEU A 311 -10.22 -9.96 -5.50
N GLU A 312 -10.78 -11.13 -5.76
CA GLU A 312 -11.72 -11.79 -4.83
C GLU A 312 -11.05 -12.12 -3.49
N LEU A 313 -9.77 -12.53 -3.51
CA LEU A 313 -9.01 -12.77 -2.29
C LEU A 313 -8.88 -11.48 -1.44
N ILE A 314 -8.67 -10.33 -2.08
CA ILE A 314 -8.61 -9.04 -1.39
C ILE A 314 -9.99 -8.61 -0.89
N ASP A 315 -11.02 -8.70 -1.74
CA ASP A 315 -12.38 -8.28 -1.44
C ASP A 315 -12.99 -9.08 -0.28
N SER A 316 -12.72 -10.38 -0.22
CA SER A 316 -13.12 -11.26 0.89
C SER A 316 -12.32 -11.04 2.18
N ARG A 317 -11.31 -10.15 2.17
CA ARG A 317 -10.38 -9.92 3.29
C ARG A 317 -9.55 -11.16 3.68
N GLY A 318 -9.40 -12.10 2.75
CA GLY A 318 -8.59 -13.30 2.91
C GLY A 318 -7.09 -13.04 2.73
N ALA A 319 -6.72 -11.95 2.05
CA ALA A 319 -5.33 -11.66 1.73
C ALA A 319 -4.46 -11.39 2.96
N THR A 320 -3.23 -11.92 2.92
CA THR A 320 -2.12 -11.60 3.82
C THR A 320 -0.95 -11.06 2.99
N GLY A 321 -0.18 -10.10 3.52
CA GLY A 321 0.88 -9.44 2.76
C GLY A 321 0.37 -8.77 1.49
N LYS A 322 1.25 -8.69 0.49
CA LYS A 322 0.92 -8.24 -0.86
C LYS A 322 0.41 -9.39 -1.71
N VAL A 323 -0.64 -9.14 -2.48
CA VAL A 323 -1.09 -10.02 -3.58
C VAL A 323 -0.47 -9.51 -4.87
N VAL A 324 0.05 -10.39 -5.70
CA VAL A 324 0.70 -10.05 -6.97
C VAL A 324 0.23 -10.94 -8.12
N LEU A 325 0.31 -10.40 -9.33
CA LEU A 325 0.14 -11.12 -10.58
C LEU A 325 1.51 -11.37 -11.19
N ASP A 326 1.82 -12.61 -11.54
CA ASP A 326 2.96 -12.95 -12.37
C ASP A 326 2.60 -12.68 -13.83
N VAL A 327 3.32 -11.76 -14.48
CA VAL A 327 3.00 -11.29 -15.84
C VAL A 327 3.85 -12.00 -16.89
N THR A 328 5.16 -12.10 -16.66
CA THR A 328 6.07 -12.90 -17.50
C THR A 328 6.63 -14.06 -16.68
N GLN A 329 6.62 -15.26 -17.26
CA GLN A 329 7.25 -16.45 -16.67
C GLN A 329 8.74 -16.47 -16.88
#